data_19304c80a31df7dd999776428e9ca0ea
#
_entry.id   19304c80a31df7dd999776428e9ca0ea
#
_cell.length_a   1.000
_cell.length_b   1.000
_cell.length_c   1.000
_cell.angle_alpha   90.00
_cell.angle_beta   90.00
_cell.angle_gamma   90.00
#
_symmetry.space_group_name_H-M   'P 1'
#
loop_
_entity.id
_entity.type
_entity.pdbx_description
1 polymer ?
#
loop_
_entity_poly.entity_id
_entity_poly.type
_entity_poly.pdbx_seq_one_letter_code
_entity_poly.pdbx_strand_id
1 'polypeptide(L)'
;MGMFSNFFQKECSLGAQPHSGWSWSLSVNGVPTAHFDWEDVARALDGLGPHDDSFVILEQRKGKDYWFIQSAVALTGPHTGEYVVGVGWNDSRSKHYIERCGGAGRAVDMFRAAWQGKPLDFTGFEDQSDQLPGES
;
A
#
# COMPACT_ATOMS: atom_id res chain seq x y z
N MET A 1 6.67 7.74 15.91
CA MET A 1 5.56 6.80 15.81
C MET A 1 4.22 7.51 15.72
N GLY A 2 3.98 8.51 16.60
CA GLY A 2 2.73 9.25 16.55
C GLY A 2 2.45 9.87 15.21
N MET A 3 3.48 10.26 14.49
CA MET A 3 3.29 10.87 13.19
C MET A 3 2.63 9.91 12.20
N PHE A 4 3.09 8.66 12.14
CA PHE A 4 2.47 7.69 11.24
C PHE A 4 1.03 7.41 11.64
N SER A 5 0.80 7.17 12.92
CA SER A 5 -0.55 6.91 13.40
C SER A 5 -1.47 8.08 13.10
N ASN A 6 -0.99 9.31 13.34
CA ASN A 6 -1.80 10.49 13.09
C ASN A 6 -2.14 10.64 11.62
N PHE A 7 -1.17 10.37 10.74
CA PHE A 7 -1.44 10.45 9.31
C PHE A 7 -2.54 9.49 8.92
N PHE A 8 -2.42 8.23 9.30
CA PHE A 8 -3.40 7.22 8.87
C PHE A 8 -4.73 7.34 9.61
N GLN A 9 -4.74 7.78 10.86
CA GLN A 9 -6.00 8.04 11.52
C GLN A 9 -6.77 9.15 10.84
N LYS A 10 -6.05 10.15 10.34
CA LYS A 10 -6.65 11.23 9.61
C LYS A 10 -7.11 10.78 8.25
N GLU A 11 -6.27 10.01 7.55
CA GLU A 11 -6.56 9.57 6.20
C GLU A 11 -7.45 8.36 6.14
N CYS A 12 -7.49 7.57 7.20
CA CYS A 12 -8.35 6.40 7.24
C CYS A 12 -9.82 6.76 7.16
N SER A 13 -10.16 8.02 7.45
CA SER A 13 -11.52 8.46 7.23
C SER A 13 -11.93 8.39 5.76
N LEU A 14 -10.95 8.23 4.87
CA LEU A 14 -11.24 8.06 3.45
C LEU A 14 -11.93 6.74 3.17
N GLY A 15 -11.52 5.68 3.87
CA GLY A 15 -12.18 4.39 3.79
C GLY A 15 -12.31 3.84 2.39
N ALA A 16 -13.30 2.98 2.21
CA ALA A 16 -13.57 2.36 0.92
C ALA A 16 -14.16 3.35 -0.08
N GLN A 17 -14.78 4.41 0.41
CA GLN A 17 -15.36 5.44 -0.45
C GLN A 17 -14.42 6.62 -0.49
N PRO A 18 -13.93 7.02 -1.65
CA PRO A 18 -13.06 8.19 -1.74
C PRO A 18 -13.79 9.43 -1.25
N HIS A 19 -13.08 10.27 -0.50
CA HIS A 19 -13.62 11.57 -0.15
C HIS A 19 -13.62 12.47 -1.38
N SER A 20 -14.33 13.59 -1.25
CA SER A 20 -14.38 14.56 -2.33
C SER A 20 -12.97 14.91 -2.78
N GLY A 21 -12.72 14.79 -4.07
CA GLY A 21 -11.41 15.10 -4.65
C GLY A 21 -10.40 13.97 -4.63
N TRP A 22 -10.68 12.88 -3.90
CA TRP A 22 -9.79 11.71 -3.87
C TRP A 22 -10.33 10.64 -4.81
N SER A 23 -9.43 9.89 -5.40
CA SER A 23 -9.80 8.78 -6.27
C SER A 23 -8.99 7.54 -5.91
N TRP A 24 -9.63 6.38 -6.04
CA TRP A 24 -8.98 5.09 -5.87
C TRP A 24 -8.44 4.58 -7.19
N SER A 25 -7.33 3.88 -7.13
CA SER A 25 -6.77 3.16 -8.27
C SER A 25 -6.18 1.85 -7.76
N LEU A 26 -6.40 0.79 -8.52
CA LEU A 26 -5.79 -0.51 -8.27
C LEU A 26 -4.91 -0.85 -9.46
N SER A 27 -3.63 -1.09 -9.22
CA SER A 27 -2.71 -1.54 -10.26
C SER A 27 -2.32 -2.98 -9.97
N VAL A 28 -2.49 -3.83 -10.97
CA VAL A 28 -2.08 -5.23 -10.88
C VAL A 28 -1.05 -5.45 -11.97
N ASN A 29 0.17 -5.75 -11.54
CA ASN A 29 1.29 -5.98 -12.46
C ASN A 29 1.47 -4.85 -13.45
N GLY A 30 1.25 -3.61 -12.98
CA GLY A 30 1.44 -2.43 -13.80
C GLY A 30 0.22 -1.97 -14.59
N VAL A 31 -0.91 -2.69 -14.49
CA VAL A 31 -2.12 -2.33 -15.21
C VAL A 31 -3.10 -1.67 -14.26
N PRO A 32 -3.34 -0.36 -14.38
CA PRO A 32 -4.23 0.35 -13.45
C PRO A 32 -5.69 0.22 -13.84
N THR A 33 -6.57 0.27 -12.84
CA THR A 33 -8.00 0.37 -13.03
C THR A 33 -8.60 1.24 -11.94
N ALA A 34 -9.64 1.99 -12.29
CA ALA A 34 -10.37 2.83 -11.35
C ALA A 34 -11.71 2.21 -10.95
N HIS A 35 -12.10 1.10 -11.58
CA HIS A 35 -13.38 0.44 -11.34
C HIS A 35 -13.13 -0.95 -10.80
N PHE A 36 -13.19 -1.07 -9.48
CA PHE A 36 -12.89 -2.32 -8.80
C PHE A 36 -13.52 -2.31 -7.42
N ASP A 37 -13.64 -3.50 -6.82
CA ASP A 37 -14.10 -3.66 -5.46
C ASP A 37 -13.10 -4.47 -4.65
N TRP A 38 -13.46 -4.78 -3.40
CA TRP A 38 -12.54 -5.53 -2.54
C TRP A 38 -12.20 -6.90 -3.10
N GLU A 39 -13.14 -7.55 -3.75
CA GLU A 39 -12.87 -8.88 -4.29
C GLU A 39 -11.79 -8.84 -5.36
N ASP A 40 -11.74 -7.77 -6.14
CA ASP A 40 -10.67 -7.60 -7.12
C ASP A 40 -9.31 -7.44 -6.44
N VAL A 41 -9.27 -6.69 -5.34
CA VAL A 41 -8.04 -6.51 -4.57
C VAL A 41 -7.58 -7.85 -3.99
N ALA A 42 -8.50 -8.57 -3.37
CA ALA A 42 -8.18 -9.86 -2.75
C ALA A 42 -7.68 -10.86 -3.78
N ARG A 43 -8.32 -10.90 -4.94
CA ARG A 43 -7.91 -11.80 -6.02
C ARG A 43 -6.53 -11.45 -6.53
N ALA A 44 -6.24 -10.16 -6.65
CA ALA A 44 -4.93 -9.71 -7.11
C ALA A 44 -3.83 -10.14 -6.12
N LEU A 45 -4.10 -9.98 -4.83
CA LEU A 45 -3.14 -10.41 -3.80
C LEU A 45 -2.93 -11.92 -3.83
N ASP A 46 -4.01 -12.67 -4.02
CA ASP A 46 -3.92 -14.12 -4.08
C ASP A 46 -3.13 -14.59 -5.30
N GLY A 47 -3.10 -13.80 -6.34
CA GLY A 47 -2.40 -14.13 -7.57
C GLY A 47 -0.94 -13.72 -7.61
N LEU A 48 -0.42 -13.11 -6.54
CA LEU A 48 0.98 -12.71 -6.51
C LEU A 48 1.89 -13.93 -6.59
N GLY A 49 2.90 -13.82 -7.46
CA GLY A 49 3.88 -14.88 -7.65
C GLY A 49 5.29 -14.36 -7.48
N PRO A 50 6.28 -15.30 -7.48
CA PRO A 50 7.67 -14.93 -7.25
C PRO A 50 8.33 -14.41 -8.53
N HIS A 51 7.80 -13.31 -9.06
CA HIS A 51 8.29 -12.68 -10.29
C HIS A 51 8.45 -11.19 -10.04
N ASP A 52 9.44 -10.59 -10.66
CA ASP A 52 9.73 -9.17 -10.43
C ASP A 52 8.67 -8.25 -11.03
N ASP A 53 7.83 -8.75 -11.94
CA ASP A 53 6.72 -7.99 -12.49
C ASP A 53 5.38 -8.31 -11.85
N SER A 54 5.37 -9.07 -10.73
CA SER A 54 4.16 -9.44 -10.03
C SER A 54 4.01 -8.56 -8.80
N PHE A 55 3.06 -7.61 -8.85
CA PHE A 55 2.84 -6.70 -7.73
C PHE A 55 1.43 -6.12 -7.78
N VAL A 56 0.96 -5.66 -6.64
CA VAL A 56 -0.36 -5.05 -6.49
C VAL A 56 -0.19 -3.74 -5.74
N ILE A 57 -0.78 -2.67 -6.27
CA ILE A 57 -0.76 -1.36 -5.63
C ILE A 57 -2.18 -0.84 -5.52
N LEU A 58 -2.59 -0.49 -4.30
CA LEU A 58 -3.86 0.16 -4.03
C LEU A 58 -3.54 1.60 -3.63
N GLU A 59 -4.04 2.56 -4.40
CA GLU A 59 -3.62 3.96 -4.25
C GLU A 59 -4.82 4.88 -4.16
N GLN A 60 -4.70 5.91 -3.32
CA GLN A 60 -5.61 7.05 -3.34
C GLN A 60 -4.82 8.30 -3.69
N ARG A 61 -5.42 9.15 -4.51
CA ARG A 61 -4.76 10.35 -4.98
C ARG A 61 -5.73 11.52 -5.01
N LYS A 62 -5.21 12.69 -4.61
CA LYS A 62 -5.93 13.94 -4.72
C LYS A 62 -4.92 15.00 -5.16
N GLY A 63 -4.97 15.39 -6.44
CA GLY A 63 -3.99 16.30 -6.98
C GLY A 63 -2.58 15.73 -6.87
N LYS A 64 -1.72 16.43 -6.15
CA LYS A 64 -0.35 15.99 -5.94
C LYS A 64 -0.20 15.11 -4.70
N ASP A 65 -1.22 15.04 -3.87
CA ASP A 65 -1.19 14.25 -2.66
C ASP A 65 -1.61 12.83 -2.98
N TYR A 66 -0.97 11.86 -2.34
CA TYR A 66 -1.34 10.45 -2.53
C TYR A 66 -0.87 9.62 -1.35
N TRP A 67 -1.49 8.48 -1.21
CA TRP A 67 -0.95 7.40 -0.41
C TRP A 67 -1.25 6.08 -1.09
N PHE A 68 -0.47 5.08 -0.79
CA PHE A 68 -0.65 3.77 -1.39
C PHE A 68 -0.17 2.68 -0.45
N ILE A 69 -0.71 1.49 -0.69
CA ILE A 69 -0.21 0.26 -0.09
C ILE A 69 0.06 -0.70 -1.24
N GLN A 70 1.20 -1.36 -1.17
CA GLN A 70 1.60 -2.27 -2.24
C GLN A 70 2.13 -3.56 -1.66
N SER A 71 2.11 -4.62 -2.46
CA SER A 71 2.67 -5.89 -2.06
C SER A 71 3.26 -6.63 -3.25
N ALA A 72 4.32 -7.37 -2.97
CA ALA A 72 4.98 -8.26 -3.91
C ALA A 72 5.64 -9.36 -3.10
N VAL A 73 6.06 -10.43 -3.77
CA VAL A 73 6.79 -11.52 -3.11
C VAL A 73 8.27 -11.19 -3.13
N ALA A 74 8.93 -11.34 -2.00
CA ALA A 74 10.38 -11.10 -1.92
C ALA A 74 11.12 -12.16 -2.73
N LEU A 75 12.00 -11.72 -3.61
CA LEU A 75 12.71 -12.61 -4.53
C LEU A 75 14.09 -12.98 -4.05
N THR A 76 14.67 -12.19 -3.15
CA THR A 76 16.03 -12.41 -2.67
C THR A 76 16.09 -12.08 -1.18
N GLY A 77 17.19 -12.47 -0.55
CA GLY A 77 17.46 -12.12 0.83
C GLY A 77 16.83 -13.11 1.81
N PRO A 78 16.87 -12.75 3.11
CA PRO A 78 16.42 -13.69 4.15
C PRO A 78 14.91 -13.91 4.18
N HIS A 79 14.15 -13.05 3.52
CA HIS A 79 12.69 -13.13 3.51
C HIS A 79 12.14 -13.63 2.17
N THR A 80 12.97 -14.30 1.37
CA THR A 80 12.56 -14.83 0.08
C THR A 80 11.29 -15.67 0.23
N GLY A 81 10.31 -15.39 -0.61
CA GLY A 81 9.02 -16.09 -0.59
C GLY A 81 7.99 -15.46 0.31
N GLU A 82 8.38 -14.54 1.18
CA GLU A 82 7.41 -13.81 1.99
C GLU A 82 6.84 -12.63 1.20
N TYR A 83 5.71 -12.13 1.67
CA TYR A 83 5.11 -10.95 1.08
C TYR A 83 5.75 -9.69 1.67
N VAL A 84 6.20 -8.80 0.81
CA VAL A 84 6.64 -7.48 1.22
C VAL A 84 5.43 -6.58 1.12
N VAL A 85 5.08 -5.90 2.22
CA VAL A 85 4.01 -4.90 2.20
C VAL A 85 4.67 -3.55 2.40
N GLY A 86 4.44 -2.64 1.47
CA GLY A 86 4.95 -1.29 1.54
C GLY A 86 3.82 -0.29 1.61
N VAL A 87 4.00 0.76 2.41
CA VAL A 87 3.02 1.85 2.53
C VAL A 87 3.77 3.15 2.31
N GLY A 88 3.26 3.96 1.40
CA GLY A 88 3.89 5.24 1.11
C GLY A 88 2.87 6.34 1.04
N TRP A 89 3.33 7.57 1.28
CA TRP A 89 2.45 8.74 1.16
C TRP A 89 3.26 9.97 0.84
N ASN A 90 2.57 10.94 0.24
CA ASN A 90 3.12 12.25 -0.08
C ASN A 90 2.04 13.28 0.19
N ASP A 91 2.33 14.22 1.08
CA ASP A 91 1.34 15.22 1.48
C ASP A 91 1.82 16.65 1.20
N SER A 92 2.58 16.83 0.16
CA SER A 92 3.13 18.11 -0.27
C SER A 92 4.25 18.66 0.62
N ARG A 93 4.39 18.14 1.83
CA ARG A 93 5.47 18.57 2.72
C ARG A 93 6.54 17.50 2.86
N SER A 94 6.16 16.24 2.73
CA SER A 94 7.09 15.15 2.92
C SER A 94 6.64 13.93 2.15
N LYS A 95 7.60 13.10 1.80
CA LYS A 95 7.35 11.78 1.22
C LYS A 95 7.88 10.74 2.19
N HIS A 96 7.12 9.69 2.37
CA HIS A 96 7.49 8.61 3.27
C HIS A 96 7.18 7.27 2.64
N TYR A 97 8.01 6.30 2.95
CA TYR A 97 7.79 4.93 2.54
C TYR A 97 8.32 4.00 3.60
N ILE A 98 7.48 3.09 4.05
CA ILE A 98 7.83 2.08 5.03
C ILE A 98 7.43 0.71 4.51
N GLU A 99 8.16 -0.34 4.91
CA GLU A 99 7.81 -1.68 4.45
C GLU A 99 8.14 -2.73 5.48
N ARG A 100 7.51 -3.88 5.33
CA ARG A 100 7.70 -5.03 6.19
C ARG A 100 7.43 -6.31 5.40
N CYS A 101 8.20 -7.37 5.72
CA CYS A 101 7.95 -8.69 5.17
C CYS A 101 7.08 -9.52 6.12
N GLY A 102 6.34 -10.46 5.58
CA GLY A 102 5.49 -11.33 6.38
C GLY A 102 4.69 -12.27 5.50
N GLY A 103 3.75 -12.95 6.11
CA GLY A 103 2.92 -13.92 5.41
C GLY A 103 1.80 -13.27 4.60
N ALA A 104 1.20 -14.07 3.72
CA ALA A 104 0.14 -13.60 2.84
C ALA A 104 -1.07 -13.09 3.63
N GLY A 105 -1.42 -13.75 4.73
CA GLY A 105 -2.56 -13.34 5.53
C GLY A 105 -2.42 -11.94 6.08
N ARG A 106 -1.21 -11.60 6.53
CA ARG A 106 -0.97 -10.26 7.03
C ARG A 106 -1.08 -9.22 5.91
N ALA A 107 -0.59 -9.55 4.72
CA ALA A 107 -0.71 -8.64 3.59
C ALA A 107 -2.16 -8.36 3.27
N VAL A 108 -2.99 -9.40 3.22
CA VAL A 108 -4.42 -9.25 2.96
C VAL A 108 -5.07 -8.40 4.05
N ASP A 109 -4.74 -8.65 5.32
CA ASP A 109 -5.33 -7.89 6.42
C ASP A 109 -4.98 -6.41 6.34
N MET A 110 -3.73 -6.10 5.97
CA MET A 110 -3.32 -4.71 5.83
C MET A 110 -4.06 -4.01 4.69
N PHE A 111 -4.18 -4.68 3.54
CA PHE A 111 -4.93 -4.12 2.41
C PHE A 111 -6.41 -3.94 2.77
N ARG A 112 -6.97 -4.91 3.49
CA ARG A 112 -8.37 -4.80 3.89
C ARG A 112 -8.59 -3.63 4.84
N ALA A 113 -7.69 -3.45 5.81
CA ALA A 113 -7.79 -2.32 6.73
C ALA A 113 -7.70 -1.00 5.98
N ALA A 114 -6.77 -0.89 5.03
CA ALA A 114 -6.64 0.31 4.21
C ALA A 114 -7.91 0.56 3.41
N TRP A 115 -8.46 -0.49 2.79
CA TRP A 115 -9.69 -0.39 2.01
C TRP A 115 -10.87 0.06 2.85
N GLN A 116 -10.94 -0.41 4.10
CA GLN A 116 -12.05 -0.10 5.01
C GLN A 116 -11.86 1.20 5.79
N GLY A 117 -10.73 1.86 5.60
CA GLY A 117 -10.45 3.10 6.32
C GLY A 117 -10.12 2.89 7.79
N LYS A 118 -9.64 1.71 8.15
CA LYS A 118 -9.26 1.41 9.52
C LYS A 118 -7.79 1.74 9.74
N PRO A 119 -7.39 2.05 10.99
CA PRO A 119 -5.99 2.31 11.29
C PRO A 119 -5.11 1.12 10.93
N LEU A 120 -3.93 1.41 10.41
CA LEU A 120 -2.97 0.39 10.02
C LEU A 120 -1.98 0.17 11.16
N ASP A 121 -1.57 -1.09 11.33
CA ASP A 121 -0.59 -1.46 12.34
C ASP A 121 0.78 -1.48 11.70
N PHE A 122 1.63 -0.53 12.08
CA PHE A 122 2.97 -0.40 11.52
C PHE A 122 4.04 -1.08 12.34
N THR A 123 3.67 -1.94 13.27
CA THR A 123 4.64 -2.70 14.06
C THR A 123 5.55 -3.50 13.12
N GLY A 124 6.85 -3.33 13.29
CA GLY A 124 7.82 -4.06 12.48
C GLY A 124 8.13 -3.47 11.13
N PHE A 125 7.46 -2.38 10.76
CA PHE A 125 7.79 -1.70 9.50
C PHE A 125 9.08 -0.91 9.65
N GLU A 126 9.85 -0.84 8.57
CA GLU A 126 11.10 -0.10 8.51
C GLU A 126 10.97 1.03 7.51
N ASP A 127 11.61 2.15 7.84
CA ASP A 127 11.59 3.33 6.98
C ASP A 127 12.49 3.11 5.78
N GLN A 128 11.92 3.16 4.60
CA GLN A 128 12.62 3.02 3.33
C GLN A 128 12.37 4.23 2.44
N SER A 129 12.17 5.38 3.05
CA SER A 129 11.77 6.59 2.30
C SER A 129 12.79 7.00 1.25
N ASP A 130 14.06 6.69 1.45
CA ASP A 130 15.11 7.01 0.50
C ASP A 130 15.05 6.17 -0.77
N GLN A 131 14.19 5.15 -0.80
CA GLN A 131 14.04 4.27 -1.96
C GLN A 131 12.82 4.60 -2.80
N LEU A 132 12.10 5.68 -2.47
CA LEU A 132 10.95 6.08 -3.26
C LEU A 132 11.36 6.44 -4.68
N PRO A 133 10.63 5.93 -5.69
CA PRO A 133 10.92 6.30 -7.08
C PRO A 133 10.72 7.80 -7.29
N GLY A 134 11.58 8.38 -8.09
CA GLY A 134 11.49 9.81 -8.39
C GLY A 134 12.00 10.71 -7.29
N GLU A 135 12.48 10.16 -6.22
CA GLU A 135 13.09 10.93 -5.15
C GLU A 135 14.44 11.45 -5.61
N SER A 136 14.70 12.70 -5.43
CA SER A 136 15.95 13.26 -5.92
C SER A 136 16.40 14.43 -5.10
#